data_86a45b0495525d0053052d7f8d8e519d
#
_entry.id   86a45b0495525d0053052d7f8d8e519d
#
_cell.length_a   1.000
_cell.length_b   1.000
_cell.length_c   1.000
_cell.angle_alpha   90.00
_cell.angle_beta   90.00
_cell.angle_gamma   90.00
#
_symmetry.space_group_name_H-M   'P 1'
#
loop_
_entity.id
_entity.type
_entity.pdbx_description
1 polymer ?
#
loop_
_entity_poly.entity_id
_entity_poly.type
_entity_poly.pdbx_seq_one_letter_code
_entity_poly.pdbx_strand_id
1 'polypeptide(L)'
;EAFESMSGKKLDIVLKFIAFNQMGTAGGFPLSEASTVAANGSVIFIKLEPWSWAGADDDSFSLEKIIAGDFDARIEAFASAAAAHGEPIFVSFGHEMNAGWYPWGGNPELYKQAYIRVHGLMSALAGNITWVWNPDIFEGAYPISSYYPGDAYVDWVAVDGYNTEDYGEPWKTAEQLFNVAVLELESYNKPLMIGEAACDANSENDEAVRKPQWLYSAVEWIVGKNRSGSSDNLIKAYVYFNFDKTEEEILKRWAISRTEAKNKFKQALDDYTAYFKGIDP
;
A
#
# COMPACT_ATOMS: atom_id res chain seq x y z
N GLU A 1 -14.73 10.56 4.11
CA GLU A 1 -15.64 11.29 5.04
C GLU A 1 -15.70 10.63 6.44
N ALA A 2 -16.06 9.34 6.58
CA ALA A 2 -16.17 8.70 7.91
C ALA A 2 -14.85 8.65 8.67
N PHE A 3 -13.76 8.31 7.98
CA PHE A 3 -12.42 8.26 8.56
C PHE A 3 -11.90 9.67 8.92
N GLU A 4 -12.13 10.65 8.08
CA GLU A 4 -11.78 12.06 8.32
C GLU A 4 -12.55 12.64 9.50
N SER A 5 -13.85 12.33 9.60
CA SER A 5 -14.66 12.71 10.76
C SER A 5 -14.14 12.07 12.05
N MET A 6 -13.65 10.84 11.97
CA MET A 6 -13.10 10.11 13.12
C MET A 6 -11.71 10.63 13.51
N SER A 7 -10.82 10.81 12.55
CA SER A 7 -9.43 11.25 12.78
C SER A 7 -9.30 12.75 13.05
N GLY A 8 -10.30 13.55 12.62
CA GLY A 8 -10.23 15.01 12.65
C GLY A 8 -9.22 15.60 11.66
N LYS A 9 -8.71 14.78 10.73
CA LYS A 9 -7.75 15.18 9.70
C LYS A 9 -8.30 14.82 8.32
N LYS A 10 -7.97 15.63 7.33
CA LYS A 10 -8.18 15.34 5.94
C LYS A 10 -7.26 14.19 5.53
N LEU A 11 -7.72 13.30 4.66
CA LEU A 11 -6.88 12.27 4.07
C LEU A 11 -6.07 12.86 2.92
N ASP A 12 -4.77 12.61 2.90
CA ASP A 12 -3.91 12.97 1.78
C ASP A 12 -3.87 11.85 0.74
N ILE A 13 -4.04 10.59 1.15
CA ILE A 13 -4.01 9.41 0.28
C ILE A 13 -5.23 8.53 0.55
N VAL A 14 -5.84 8.03 -0.53
CA VAL A 14 -6.93 7.04 -0.47
C VAL A 14 -6.53 5.82 -1.30
N LEU A 15 -6.39 4.67 -0.63
CA LEU A 15 -6.00 3.40 -1.25
C LEU A 15 -7.19 2.71 -1.93
N LYS A 16 -6.95 2.14 -3.12
CA LYS A 16 -7.89 1.29 -3.85
C LYS A 16 -7.18 0.13 -4.53
N PHE A 17 -7.73 -1.07 -4.36
CA PHE A 17 -7.31 -2.27 -5.08
C PHE A 17 -8.10 -2.42 -6.37
N ILE A 18 -7.43 -2.80 -7.46
CA ILE A 18 -8.03 -3.07 -8.75
C ILE A 18 -7.41 -4.34 -9.32
N ALA A 19 -8.20 -5.40 -9.35
CA ALA A 19 -7.79 -6.64 -9.99
C ALA A 19 -7.90 -6.54 -11.53
N PHE A 20 -7.07 -7.27 -12.25
CA PHE A 20 -7.02 -7.22 -13.71
C PHE A 20 -8.34 -7.62 -14.37
N ASN A 21 -9.14 -8.52 -13.78
CA ASN A 21 -10.47 -8.82 -14.28
C ASN A 21 -11.43 -7.62 -14.24
N GLN A 22 -11.23 -6.68 -13.30
CA GLN A 22 -12.04 -5.47 -13.17
C GLN A 22 -11.66 -4.39 -14.20
N MET A 23 -10.44 -4.45 -14.76
CA MET A 23 -9.99 -3.49 -15.77
C MET A 23 -10.82 -3.59 -17.06
N GLY A 24 -11.40 -4.78 -17.36
CA GLY A 24 -12.27 -4.98 -18.55
C GLY A 24 -11.61 -4.54 -19.86
N THR A 25 -12.38 -4.48 -20.93
CA THR A 25 -11.91 -3.97 -22.25
C THR A 25 -11.89 -2.44 -22.33
N ALA A 26 -12.60 -1.76 -21.41
CA ALA A 26 -12.66 -0.29 -21.33
C ALA A 26 -11.62 0.31 -20.36
N GLY A 27 -10.66 -0.50 -19.85
CA GLY A 27 -9.57 -0.05 -19.01
C GLY A 27 -9.85 0.01 -17.52
N GLY A 28 -11.11 0.00 -17.07
CA GLY A 28 -11.51 -0.14 -15.66
C GLY A 28 -10.93 0.88 -14.66
N PHE A 29 -10.37 2.00 -15.15
CA PHE A 29 -9.90 3.06 -14.28
C PHE A 29 -11.06 3.64 -13.46
N PRO A 30 -10.93 3.79 -12.12
CA PRO A 30 -12.02 4.21 -11.25
C PRO A 30 -12.23 5.74 -11.29
N LEU A 31 -12.57 6.27 -12.47
CA LEU A 31 -12.60 7.71 -12.75
C LEU A 31 -13.50 8.49 -11.77
N SER A 32 -14.68 7.97 -11.44
CA SER A 32 -15.60 8.65 -10.50
C SER A 32 -15.00 8.77 -9.10
N GLU A 33 -14.39 7.71 -8.60
CA GLU A 33 -13.75 7.70 -7.28
C GLU A 33 -12.49 8.54 -7.27
N ALA A 34 -11.63 8.41 -8.30
CA ALA A 34 -10.42 9.21 -8.45
C ALA A 34 -10.75 10.71 -8.49
N SER A 35 -11.79 11.10 -9.26
CA SER A 35 -12.24 12.50 -9.32
C SER A 35 -12.79 13.00 -7.98
N THR A 36 -13.49 12.14 -7.23
CA THR A 36 -13.98 12.49 -5.88
C THR A 36 -12.82 12.67 -4.91
N VAL A 37 -11.82 11.79 -4.97
CA VAL A 37 -10.60 11.85 -4.14
C VAL A 37 -9.84 13.15 -4.46
N ALA A 38 -9.61 13.45 -5.74
CA ALA A 38 -8.93 14.67 -6.17
C ALA A 38 -9.69 15.95 -5.80
N ALA A 39 -11.01 15.99 -6.00
CA ALA A 39 -11.84 17.12 -5.60
C ALA A 39 -11.78 17.39 -4.09
N ASN A 40 -11.51 16.37 -3.30
CA ASN A 40 -11.26 16.48 -1.87
C ASN A 40 -9.81 16.90 -1.55
N GLY A 41 -8.96 17.09 -2.57
CA GLY A 41 -7.52 17.43 -2.46
C GLY A 41 -6.67 16.30 -1.90
N SER A 42 -7.06 15.07 -2.16
CA SER A 42 -6.34 13.83 -1.84
C SER A 42 -5.82 13.19 -3.11
N VAL A 43 -4.84 12.30 -3.00
CA VAL A 43 -4.30 11.49 -4.10
C VAL A 43 -4.82 10.07 -3.99
N ILE A 44 -5.29 9.49 -5.09
CA ILE A 44 -5.65 8.07 -5.12
C ILE A 44 -4.38 7.22 -5.25
N PHE A 45 -4.26 6.19 -4.41
CA PHE A 45 -3.23 5.16 -4.52
C PHE A 45 -3.87 3.87 -5.02
N ILE A 46 -3.51 3.43 -6.21
CA ILE A 46 -4.07 2.25 -6.86
C ILE A 46 -3.06 1.10 -6.77
N LYS A 47 -3.47 -0.01 -6.15
CA LYS A 47 -2.78 -1.29 -6.23
C LYS A 47 -3.39 -2.12 -7.35
N LEU A 48 -2.64 -2.28 -8.44
CA LEU A 48 -3.02 -3.12 -9.58
C LEU A 48 -2.61 -4.56 -9.31
N GLU A 49 -3.59 -5.44 -9.31
CA GLU A 49 -3.44 -6.83 -8.92
C GLU A 49 -3.62 -7.75 -10.14
N PRO A 50 -2.55 -8.44 -10.61
CA PRO A 50 -2.64 -9.33 -11.77
C PRO A 50 -3.29 -10.68 -11.43
N TRP A 51 -4.57 -10.67 -11.10
CA TRP A 51 -5.42 -11.83 -10.83
C TRP A 51 -6.90 -11.52 -11.03
N SER A 52 -7.76 -12.49 -10.74
CA SER A 52 -9.22 -12.37 -10.78
C SER A 52 -9.87 -12.46 -9.39
N TRP A 53 -9.08 -12.51 -8.32
CA TRP A 53 -9.50 -12.83 -6.95
C TRP A 53 -10.02 -14.27 -6.77
N ALA A 54 -9.62 -15.18 -7.66
CA ALA A 54 -10.04 -16.60 -7.58
C ALA A 54 -9.17 -17.45 -6.64
N GLY A 55 -8.09 -16.88 -6.09
CA GLY A 55 -7.16 -17.54 -5.17
C GLY A 55 -5.71 -17.51 -5.64
N ALA A 56 -4.80 -18.01 -4.80
CA ALA A 56 -3.36 -17.98 -5.06
C ALA A 56 -2.92 -18.77 -6.32
N ASP A 57 -3.69 -19.77 -6.74
CA ASP A 57 -3.41 -20.56 -7.94
C ASP A 57 -4.05 -19.96 -9.22
N ASP A 58 -4.55 -18.71 -9.17
CA ASP A 58 -5.17 -18.06 -10.33
C ASP A 58 -4.12 -17.68 -11.37
N ASP A 59 -4.09 -18.43 -12.47
CA ASP A 59 -3.21 -18.21 -13.62
C ASP A 59 -3.84 -17.35 -14.73
N SER A 60 -5.07 -16.86 -14.53
CA SER A 60 -5.82 -16.10 -15.54
C SER A 60 -5.04 -14.90 -16.04
N PHE A 61 -4.30 -14.26 -15.15
CA PHE A 61 -3.48 -13.06 -15.41
C PHE A 61 -2.01 -13.28 -15.02
N SER A 62 -1.45 -14.47 -15.34
CA SER A 62 -0.09 -14.81 -14.94
C SER A 62 0.95 -13.82 -15.50
N LEU A 63 2.10 -13.71 -14.80
CA LEU A 63 3.17 -12.80 -15.20
C LEU A 63 3.69 -13.12 -16.61
N GLU A 64 3.73 -14.41 -17.01
CA GLU A 64 4.13 -14.85 -18.34
C GLU A 64 3.20 -14.30 -19.43
N LYS A 65 1.88 -14.32 -19.20
CA LYS A 65 0.89 -13.77 -20.14
C LYS A 65 1.02 -12.25 -20.25
N ILE A 66 1.29 -11.57 -19.13
CA ILE A 66 1.58 -10.13 -19.13
C ILE A 66 2.84 -9.84 -19.95
N ILE A 67 3.92 -10.59 -19.73
CA ILE A 67 5.17 -10.44 -20.46
C ILE A 67 4.99 -10.73 -21.95
N ALA A 68 4.13 -11.69 -22.32
CA ALA A 68 3.79 -12.02 -23.69
C ALA A 68 2.96 -10.93 -24.40
N GLY A 69 2.32 -10.05 -23.65
CA GLY A 69 1.53 -8.95 -24.19
C GLY A 69 0.04 -9.23 -24.30
N ASP A 70 -0.45 -10.32 -23.74
CA ASP A 70 -1.86 -10.73 -23.83
C ASP A 70 -2.82 -9.67 -23.26
N PHE A 71 -2.33 -8.77 -22.40
CA PHE A 71 -3.12 -7.74 -21.75
C PHE A 71 -2.74 -6.30 -22.10
N ASP A 72 -1.87 -6.10 -23.10
CA ASP A 72 -1.39 -4.76 -23.47
C ASP A 72 -2.53 -3.77 -23.73
N ALA A 73 -3.48 -4.14 -24.56
CA ALA A 73 -4.62 -3.26 -24.88
C ALA A 73 -5.45 -2.87 -23.64
N ARG A 74 -5.54 -3.76 -22.65
CA ARG A 74 -6.24 -3.50 -21.38
C ARG A 74 -5.44 -2.53 -20.51
N ILE A 75 -4.12 -2.72 -20.41
CA ILE A 75 -3.20 -1.87 -19.66
C ILE A 75 -3.16 -0.47 -20.28
N GLU A 76 -3.07 -0.37 -21.61
CA GLU A 76 -3.09 0.89 -22.35
C GLU A 76 -4.42 1.64 -22.20
N ALA A 77 -5.55 0.92 -22.21
CA ALA A 77 -6.86 1.53 -21.97
C ALA A 77 -6.97 2.11 -20.55
N PHE A 78 -6.46 1.38 -19.54
CA PHE A 78 -6.39 1.87 -18.18
C PHE A 78 -5.51 3.13 -18.08
N ALA A 79 -4.32 3.09 -18.68
CA ALA A 79 -3.38 4.22 -18.70
C ALA A 79 -3.99 5.45 -19.40
N SER A 80 -4.67 5.25 -20.52
CA SER A 80 -5.34 6.34 -21.25
C SER A 80 -6.43 7.01 -20.41
N ALA A 81 -7.18 6.22 -19.63
CA ALA A 81 -8.19 6.75 -18.72
C ALA A 81 -7.55 7.46 -17.51
N ALA A 82 -6.44 6.97 -17.00
CA ALA A 82 -5.65 7.62 -15.96
C ALA A 82 -5.06 8.95 -16.44
N ALA A 83 -4.54 9.00 -17.67
CA ALA A 83 -4.08 10.24 -18.31
C ALA A 83 -5.21 11.27 -18.49
N ALA A 84 -6.40 10.81 -18.89
CA ALA A 84 -7.57 11.67 -19.06
C ALA A 84 -8.10 12.23 -17.74
N HIS A 85 -7.86 11.54 -16.60
CA HIS A 85 -8.15 12.05 -15.27
C HIS A 85 -7.32 13.31 -14.98
N GLY A 86 -6.03 13.32 -15.35
CA GLY A 86 -5.15 14.48 -15.32
C GLY A 86 -4.53 14.82 -13.95
N GLU A 87 -5.13 14.36 -12.85
CA GLU A 87 -4.62 14.59 -11.49
C GLU A 87 -3.57 13.53 -11.11
N PRO A 88 -2.66 13.81 -10.14
CA PRO A 88 -1.64 12.86 -9.69
C PRO A 88 -2.24 11.56 -9.17
N ILE A 89 -1.58 10.44 -9.47
CA ILE A 89 -1.99 9.09 -9.06
C ILE A 89 -0.76 8.32 -8.59
N PHE A 90 -0.84 7.65 -7.44
CA PHE A 90 0.09 6.60 -7.08
C PHE A 90 -0.38 5.26 -7.67
N VAL A 91 0.55 4.49 -8.26
CA VAL A 91 0.27 3.14 -8.77
C VAL A 91 1.33 2.17 -8.26
N SER A 92 0.89 1.05 -7.68
CA SER A 92 1.70 -0.13 -7.42
C SER A 92 1.20 -1.31 -8.24
N PHE A 93 2.08 -2.05 -8.89
CA PHE A 93 1.75 -3.27 -9.63
C PHE A 93 2.25 -4.48 -8.85
N GLY A 94 1.35 -5.43 -8.56
CA GLY A 94 1.69 -6.67 -7.88
C GLY A 94 2.38 -6.42 -6.54
N HIS A 95 1.69 -5.74 -5.61
CA HIS A 95 2.20 -5.49 -4.25
C HIS A 95 2.45 -6.81 -3.49
N GLU A 96 3.25 -6.76 -2.41
CA GLU A 96 3.58 -7.93 -1.58
C GLU A 96 4.16 -9.13 -2.36
N MET A 97 4.88 -8.88 -3.45
CA MET A 97 5.42 -9.88 -4.36
C MET A 97 6.42 -10.84 -3.72
N ASN A 98 7.02 -10.44 -2.60
CA ASN A 98 7.97 -11.24 -1.83
C ASN A 98 7.29 -12.26 -0.92
N ALA A 99 6.01 -12.11 -0.64
CA ALA A 99 5.21 -13.06 0.09
C ALA A 99 4.67 -14.18 -0.82
N GLY A 100 4.27 -15.29 -0.25
CA GLY A 100 3.88 -16.49 -1.01
C GLY A 100 2.38 -16.65 -1.27
N TRP A 101 1.56 -15.67 -0.87
CA TRP A 101 0.10 -15.79 -0.94
C TRP A 101 -0.54 -15.25 -2.21
N TYR A 102 0.21 -14.52 -3.04
CA TYR A 102 -0.29 -14.01 -4.31
C TYR A 102 0.27 -14.76 -5.52
N PRO A 103 -0.50 -14.90 -6.63
CA PRO A 103 -0.05 -15.61 -7.82
C PRO A 103 1.10 -14.95 -8.56
N TRP A 104 1.42 -13.69 -8.26
CA TRP A 104 2.57 -12.96 -8.82
C TRP A 104 3.83 -13.01 -7.94
N GLY A 105 3.77 -13.73 -6.81
CA GLY A 105 4.91 -13.96 -5.92
C GLY A 105 5.80 -15.10 -6.36
N GLY A 106 6.88 -15.36 -5.62
CA GLY A 106 7.69 -16.58 -5.74
C GLY A 106 8.65 -16.64 -6.93
N ASN A 107 8.59 -15.70 -7.90
CA ASN A 107 9.54 -15.65 -9.02
C ASN A 107 10.01 -14.20 -9.30
N PRO A 108 11.13 -13.77 -8.69
CA PRO A 108 11.63 -12.40 -8.83
C PRO A 108 11.87 -11.97 -10.28
N GLU A 109 12.38 -12.85 -11.13
CA GLU A 109 12.73 -12.52 -12.52
C GLU A 109 11.49 -12.28 -13.37
N LEU A 110 10.48 -13.12 -13.25
CA LEU A 110 9.19 -12.90 -13.93
C LEU A 110 8.50 -11.64 -13.43
N TYR A 111 8.48 -11.43 -12.11
CA TYR A 111 7.89 -10.22 -11.52
C TYR A 111 8.54 -8.94 -12.09
N LYS A 112 9.87 -8.85 -12.08
CA LYS A 112 10.58 -7.68 -12.62
C LYS A 112 10.25 -7.42 -14.10
N GLN A 113 10.22 -8.47 -14.92
CA GLN A 113 9.89 -8.35 -16.34
C GLN A 113 8.46 -7.85 -16.55
N ALA A 114 7.49 -8.40 -15.81
CA ALA A 114 6.11 -7.97 -15.88
C ALA A 114 5.94 -6.53 -15.40
N TYR A 115 6.57 -6.17 -14.27
CA TYR A 115 6.56 -4.80 -13.74
C TYR A 115 7.10 -3.80 -14.76
N ILE A 116 8.27 -4.07 -15.35
CA ILE A 116 8.90 -3.21 -16.37
C ILE A 116 7.99 -3.05 -17.59
N ARG A 117 7.32 -4.13 -18.02
CA ARG A 117 6.38 -4.04 -19.15
C ARG A 117 5.18 -3.16 -18.82
N VAL A 118 4.51 -3.41 -17.69
CA VAL A 118 3.34 -2.62 -17.26
C VAL A 118 3.73 -1.15 -17.09
N HIS A 119 4.85 -0.88 -16.43
CA HIS A 119 5.41 0.46 -16.30
C HIS A 119 5.61 1.12 -17.68
N GLY A 120 6.25 0.43 -18.61
CA GLY A 120 6.55 0.97 -19.94
C GLY A 120 5.29 1.34 -20.73
N LEU A 121 4.28 0.46 -20.74
CA LEU A 121 3.01 0.71 -21.42
C LEU A 121 2.25 1.89 -20.79
N MET A 122 2.16 1.92 -19.48
CA MET A 122 1.39 2.95 -18.79
C MET A 122 2.09 4.31 -18.80
N SER A 123 3.40 4.37 -18.58
CA SER A 123 4.16 5.63 -18.55
C SER A 123 4.27 6.28 -19.93
N ALA A 124 4.14 5.51 -21.01
CA ALA A 124 4.09 6.05 -22.35
C ALA A 124 2.81 6.87 -22.62
N LEU A 125 1.74 6.65 -21.86
CA LEU A 125 0.42 7.25 -22.06
C LEU A 125 0.01 8.21 -20.93
N ALA A 126 0.44 7.94 -19.69
CA ALA A 126 -0.01 8.63 -18.48
C ALA A 126 1.17 9.19 -17.68
N GLY A 127 1.54 10.45 -17.94
CA GLY A 127 2.62 11.14 -17.23
C GLY A 127 2.25 11.62 -15.83
N ASN A 128 1.01 11.40 -15.39
CA ASN A 128 0.51 11.75 -14.05
C ASN A 128 0.58 10.57 -13.05
N ILE A 129 1.23 9.46 -13.41
CA ILE A 129 1.43 8.30 -12.54
C ILE A 129 2.77 8.43 -11.80
N THR A 130 2.73 8.25 -10.49
CA THR A 130 3.89 8.06 -9.62
C THR A 130 3.98 6.59 -9.24
N TRP A 131 5.07 5.92 -9.60
CA TRP A 131 5.23 4.49 -9.42
C TRP A 131 5.73 4.12 -8.04
N VAL A 132 5.01 3.22 -7.38
CA VAL A 132 5.31 2.72 -6.04
C VAL A 132 5.68 1.24 -6.11
N TRP A 133 6.89 0.88 -5.71
CA TRP A 133 7.27 -0.51 -5.50
C TRP A 133 7.00 -0.90 -4.05
N ASN A 134 6.17 -1.93 -3.84
CA ASN A 134 5.51 -2.17 -2.56
C ASN A 134 5.62 -3.64 -2.09
N PRO A 135 6.74 -4.05 -1.49
CA PRO A 135 6.86 -5.34 -0.82
C PRO A 135 6.09 -5.41 0.51
N ASP A 136 5.96 -6.62 1.05
CA ASP A 136 5.54 -6.91 2.43
C ASP A 136 6.74 -6.98 3.36
N ILE A 137 6.50 -6.79 4.68
CA ILE A 137 7.51 -7.01 5.73
C ILE A 137 7.97 -8.46 5.85
N PHE A 138 7.24 -9.40 5.26
CA PHE A 138 7.50 -10.83 5.36
C PHE A 138 8.74 -11.23 4.56
N GLU A 139 9.62 -12.01 5.18
CA GLU A 139 10.74 -12.64 4.47
C GLU A 139 10.25 -13.93 3.79
N GLY A 140 9.95 -13.84 2.50
CA GLY A 140 9.58 -14.99 1.68
C GLY A 140 10.79 -15.86 1.29
N ALA A 141 10.60 -16.66 0.24
CA ALA A 141 11.66 -17.54 -0.27
C ALA A 141 12.87 -16.79 -0.87
N TYR A 142 12.69 -15.52 -1.21
CA TYR A 142 13.72 -14.66 -1.79
C TYR A 142 13.77 -13.33 -1.05
N PRO A 143 14.97 -12.70 -0.92
CA PRO A 143 15.10 -11.37 -0.35
C PRO A 143 14.23 -10.34 -1.10
N ILE A 144 13.73 -9.33 -0.40
CA ILE A 144 12.95 -8.22 -0.98
C ILE A 144 13.69 -7.61 -2.18
N SER A 145 14.99 -7.37 -2.04
CA SER A 145 15.87 -6.81 -3.09
C SER A 145 15.87 -7.59 -4.40
N SER A 146 15.59 -8.89 -4.38
CA SER A 146 15.53 -9.71 -5.60
C SER A 146 14.42 -9.27 -6.55
N TYR A 147 13.35 -8.66 -6.02
CA TYR A 147 12.18 -8.22 -6.77
C TYR A 147 12.28 -6.77 -7.26
N TYR A 148 13.33 -6.04 -6.90
CA TYR A 148 13.44 -4.63 -7.27
C TYR A 148 13.64 -4.47 -8.79
N PRO A 149 12.73 -3.77 -9.49
CA PRO A 149 12.78 -3.67 -10.96
C PRO A 149 13.85 -2.70 -11.46
N GLY A 150 14.41 -1.87 -10.58
CA GLY A 150 15.44 -0.87 -10.88
C GLY A 150 14.96 0.57 -10.75
N ASP A 151 15.89 1.47 -10.50
CA ASP A 151 15.64 2.89 -10.18
C ASP A 151 14.86 3.66 -11.25
N ALA A 152 14.99 3.24 -12.52
CA ALA A 152 14.31 3.88 -13.64
C ALA A 152 12.78 3.62 -13.67
N TYR A 153 12.31 2.66 -12.87
CA TYR A 153 10.92 2.21 -12.88
C TYR A 153 10.20 2.49 -11.56
N VAL A 154 10.87 3.07 -10.59
CA VAL A 154 10.36 3.28 -9.22
C VAL A 154 10.58 4.71 -8.79
N ASP A 155 9.50 5.41 -8.43
CA ASP A 155 9.55 6.76 -7.88
C ASP A 155 9.52 6.73 -6.35
N TRP A 156 8.72 5.84 -5.76
CA TRP A 156 8.55 5.63 -4.32
C TRP A 156 8.73 4.17 -3.95
N VAL A 157 9.22 3.92 -2.77
CA VAL A 157 9.17 2.58 -2.15
C VAL A 157 8.13 2.56 -1.05
N ALA A 158 7.42 1.45 -0.92
CA ALA A 158 6.46 1.25 0.16
C ALA A 158 6.66 -0.11 0.83
N VAL A 159 6.10 -0.28 2.02
CA VAL A 159 6.04 -1.59 2.69
C VAL A 159 4.68 -1.77 3.34
N ASP A 160 4.13 -2.98 3.22
CA ASP A 160 2.91 -3.41 3.88
C ASP A 160 3.24 -4.27 5.09
N GLY A 161 2.45 -4.14 6.15
CA GLY A 161 2.63 -4.96 7.34
C GLY A 161 1.46 -4.91 8.31
N TYR A 162 1.11 -6.08 8.81
CA TYR A 162 -0.03 -6.28 9.69
C TYR A 162 0.40 -6.90 11.02
N ASN A 163 -0.01 -6.29 12.14
CA ASN A 163 0.28 -6.79 13.46
C ASN A 163 -0.86 -7.70 13.95
N THR A 164 -0.60 -8.98 13.99
CA THR A 164 -1.55 -10.01 14.44
C THR A 164 -0.83 -11.05 15.30
N GLU A 165 -1.56 -11.70 16.20
CA GLU A 165 -1.07 -12.85 16.98
C GLU A 165 -1.50 -14.19 16.36
N ASP A 166 -2.17 -14.14 15.24
CA ASP A 166 -2.51 -15.36 14.49
C ASP A 166 -1.24 -16.02 13.95
N TYR A 167 -1.34 -17.29 13.69
CA TYR A 167 -0.22 -18.11 13.21
C TYR A 167 0.95 -18.24 14.20
N GLY A 168 0.72 -17.93 15.49
CA GLY A 168 1.75 -18.04 16.54
C GLY A 168 2.75 -16.90 16.59
N GLU A 169 2.52 -15.83 15.82
CA GLU A 169 3.35 -14.63 15.87
C GLU A 169 3.04 -13.81 17.13
N PRO A 170 4.07 -13.28 17.83
CA PRO A 170 3.83 -12.41 18.97
C PRO A 170 3.33 -11.05 18.53
N TRP A 171 2.54 -10.38 19.37
CA TRP A 171 2.21 -8.97 19.19
C TRP A 171 3.47 -8.11 19.16
N LYS A 172 3.63 -7.31 18.10
CA LYS A 172 4.80 -6.47 17.84
C LYS A 172 4.48 -4.99 18.04
N THR A 173 5.46 -4.20 18.45
CA THR A 173 5.38 -2.73 18.28
C THR A 173 5.50 -2.39 16.79
N ALA A 174 5.13 -1.16 16.39
CA ALA A 174 5.33 -0.73 15.01
C ALA A 174 6.81 -0.77 14.60
N GLU A 175 7.74 -0.41 15.51
CA GLU A 175 9.17 -0.54 15.27
C GLU A 175 9.58 -2.00 15.02
N GLN A 176 9.15 -2.93 15.87
CA GLN A 176 9.46 -4.35 15.69
C GLN A 176 8.87 -4.93 14.41
N LEU A 177 7.74 -4.38 13.96
CA LEU A 177 7.06 -4.82 12.75
C LEU A 177 7.76 -4.32 11.48
N PHE A 178 8.08 -3.04 11.41
CA PHE A 178 8.48 -2.38 10.18
C PHE A 178 9.98 -2.10 10.06
N ASN A 179 10.73 -1.99 11.17
CA ASN A 179 12.07 -1.38 11.13
C ASN A 179 13.07 -2.12 10.23
N VAL A 180 13.00 -3.46 10.14
CA VAL A 180 13.92 -4.24 9.30
C VAL A 180 13.68 -3.91 7.83
N ALA A 181 12.43 -3.98 7.37
CA ALA A 181 12.08 -3.67 5.98
C ALA A 181 12.32 -2.18 5.66
N VAL A 182 11.99 -1.27 6.57
CA VAL A 182 12.24 0.16 6.39
C VAL A 182 13.73 0.46 6.21
N LEU A 183 14.62 -0.17 7.00
CA LEU A 183 16.07 0.00 6.85
C LEU A 183 16.59 -0.53 5.50
N GLU A 184 16.02 -1.63 4.99
CA GLU A 184 16.37 -2.13 3.66
C GLU A 184 15.88 -1.14 2.58
N LEU A 185 14.63 -0.67 2.68
CA LEU A 185 14.04 0.25 1.70
C LEU A 185 14.72 1.63 1.69
N GLU A 186 15.23 2.11 2.81
CA GLU A 186 16.03 3.35 2.88
C GLU A 186 17.26 3.31 1.95
N SER A 187 17.80 2.11 1.69
CA SER A 187 18.98 1.94 0.81
C SER A 187 18.73 2.29 -0.66
N TYR A 188 17.47 2.31 -1.11
CA TYR A 188 17.10 2.68 -2.48
C TYR A 188 17.06 4.19 -2.73
N ASN A 189 17.21 5.03 -1.69
CA ASN A 189 17.20 6.49 -1.79
C ASN A 189 15.95 7.05 -2.48
N LYS A 190 14.79 6.47 -2.21
CA LYS A 190 13.47 6.90 -2.68
C LYS A 190 12.61 7.39 -1.52
N PRO A 191 11.65 8.28 -1.73
CA PRO A 191 10.62 8.54 -0.72
C PRO A 191 9.96 7.23 -0.28
N LEU A 192 9.75 7.06 1.04
CA LEU A 192 9.23 5.83 1.62
C LEU A 192 7.81 6.03 2.13
N MET A 193 6.97 5.04 1.92
CA MET A 193 5.59 4.96 2.40
C MET A 193 5.40 3.68 3.24
N ILE A 194 4.66 3.79 4.33
CA ILE A 194 3.96 2.60 4.86
C ILE A 194 2.69 2.47 4.04
N GLY A 195 2.69 1.51 3.10
CA GLY A 195 1.65 1.35 2.07
C GLY A 195 0.37 0.75 2.61
N GLU A 196 0.49 -0.17 3.56
CA GLU A 196 -0.60 -0.68 4.37
C GLU A 196 -0.10 -0.97 5.78
N ALA A 197 -0.90 -0.62 6.76
CA ALA A 197 -0.66 -0.97 8.14
C ALA A 197 -1.98 -1.18 8.88
N ALA A 198 -2.07 -2.22 9.67
CA ALA A 198 -3.12 -2.37 10.67
C ALA A 198 -2.65 -3.25 11.83
N CYS A 199 -3.43 -3.26 12.89
CA CYS A 199 -3.29 -4.22 13.97
C CYS A 199 -4.62 -4.88 14.27
N ASP A 200 -4.62 -6.20 14.39
CA ASP A 200 -5.81 -6.96 14.77
C ASP A 200 -6.07 -6.84 16.27
N ALA A 201 -7.33 -6.93 16.61
CA ALA A 201 -7.78 -6.96 17.99
C ALA A 201 -8.55 -8.26 18.22
N ASN A 202 -7.86 -9.30 18.64
CA ASN A 202 -8.41 -10.64 18.81
C ASN A 202 -9.42 -10.74 19.96
N SER A 203 -9.50 -9.74 20.81
CA SER A 203 -10.44 -9.68 21.93
C SER A 203 -10.97 -8.26 22.16
N GLU A 204 -12.06 -8.15 22.91
CA GLU A 204 -12.57 -6.84 23.35
C GLU A 204 -11.55 -6.04 24.16
N ASN A 205 -10.72 -6.71 24.96
CA ASN A 205 -9.64 -6.07 25.71
C ASN A 205 -8.57 -5.51 24.78
N ASP A 206 -8.21 -6.23 23.73
CA ASP A 206 -7.22 -5.78 22.77
C ASP A 206 -7.73 -4.56 21.99
N GLU A 207 -8.99 -4.56 21.58
CA GLU A 207 -9.62 -3.39 20.97
C GLU A 207 -9.67 -2.17 21.90
N ALA A 208 -9.85 -2.37 23.18
CA ALA A 208 -9.96 -1.28 24.16
C ALA A 208 -8.61 -0.76 24.68
N VAL A 209 -7.56 -1.58 24.69
CA VAL A 209 -6.29 -1.26 25.35
C VAL A 209 -5.10 -1.34 24.39
N ARG A 210 -4.86 -2.51 23.77
CA ARG A 210 -3.65 -2.75 22.98
C ARG A 210 -3.67 -2.03 21.65
N LYS A 211 -4.78 -2.09 20.92
CA LYS A 211 -4.95 -1.42 19.64
C LYS A 211 -4.83 0.12 19.75
N PRO A 212 -5.49 0.78 20.71
CA PRO A 212 -5.28 2.22 20.91
C PRO A 212 -3.82 2.60 21.15
N GLN A 213 -3.12 1.84 21.98
CA GLN A 213 -1.69 2.06 22.28
C GLN A 213 -0.83 1.86 21.04
N TRP A 214 -1.09 0.80 20.27
CA TRP A 214 -0.36 0.52 19.04
C TRP A 214 -0.53 1.64 18.00
N LEU A 215 -1.75 2.10 17.79
CA LEU A 215 -2.05 3.20 16.88
C LEU A 215 -1.30 4.48 17.23
N TYR A 216 -1.23 4.81 18.53
CA TYR A 216 -0.47 5.97 18.98
C TYR A 216 1.04 5.78 18.77
N SER A 217 1.58 4.64 19.22
CA SER A 217 3.01 4.36 19.14
C SER A 217 3.51 4.18 17.70
N ALA A 218 2.66 3.76 16.77
CA ALA A 218 3.01 3.69 15.34
C ALA A 218 3.29 5.08 14.77
N VAL A 219 2.40 6.04 15.04
CA VAL A 219 2.61 7.44 14.63
C VAL A 219 3.84 8.04 15.32
N GLU A 220 4.01 7.80 16.61
CA GLU A 220 5.17 8.25 17.38
C GLU A 220 6.49 7.69 16.82
N TRP A 221 6.52 6.40 16.48
CA TRP A 221 7.69 5.76 15.87
C TRP A 221 8.03 6.37 14.51
N ILE A 222 7.05 6.57 13.62
CA ILE A 222 7.25 7.20 12.30
C ILE A 222 7.87 8.59 12.47
N VAL A 223 7.33 9.41 13.38
CA VAL A 223 7.87 10.75 13.64
C VAL A 223 9.26 10.68 14.27
N GLY A 224 9.49 9.75 15.19
CA GLY A 224 10.80 9.51 15.79
C GLY A 224 11.85 9.10 14.77
N LYS A 225 11.50 8.18 13.87
CA LYS A 225 12.35 7.74 12.76
C LYS A 225 12.74 8.91 11.85
N ASN A 226 11.76 9.74 11.51
CA ASN A 226 11.98 10.93 10.67
C ASN A 226 12.83 12.02 11.34
N ARG A 227 12.83 12.12 12.68
CA ARG A 227 13.67 13.08 13.43
C ARG A 227 15.12 12.62 13.57
N SER A 228 15.34 11.32 13.69
CA SER A 228 16.67 10.73 13.91
C SER A 228 17.43 10.49 12.61
N GLY A 229 16.73 10.42 11.48
CA GLY A 229 17.33 10.19 10.17
C GLY A 229 18.10 11.40 9.65
N SER A 230 19.29 11.15 9.14
CA SER A 230 20.15 12.17 8.52
C SER A 230 19.91 12.31 7.00
N SER A 231 18.93 11.60 6.45
CA SER A 231 18.69 11.51 5.00
C SER A 231 17.32 12.04 4.60
N ASP A 232 17.19 12.41 3.32
CA ASP A 232 15.91 12.77 2.69
C ASP A 232 14.94 11.59 2.56
N ASN A 233 15.37 10.38 2.94
CA ASN A 233 14.63 9.12 2.87
C ASN A 233 13.75 8.92 4.11
N LEU A 234 12.91 9.86 4.38
CA LEU A 234 11.97 9.81 5.50
C LEU A 234 10.72 9.04 5.08
N ILE A 235 10.03 8.44 6.07
CA ILE A 235 8.67 7.91 5.87
C ILE A 235 7.77 9.11 5.58
N LYS A 236 7.38 9.28 4.33
CA LYS A 236 6.61 10.43 3.84
C LYS A 236 5.10 10.22 3.90
N ALA A 237 4.65 8.96 3.94
CA ALA A 237 3.25 8.61 3.95
C ALA A 237 2.98 7.37 4.82
N TYR A 238 1.79 7.34 5.39
CA TYR A 238 1.29 6.23 6.20
C TYR A 238 -0.17 5.96 5.84
N VAL A 239 -0.45 4.77 5.31
CA VAL A 239 -1.79 4.33 4.94
C VAL A 239 -2.26 3.28 5.93
N TYR A 240 -3.31 3.59 6.68
CA TYR A 240 -3.93 2.64 7.60
C TYR A 240 -5.05 1.86 6.90
N PHE A 241 -4.98 0.53 6.94
CA PHE A 241 -6.00 -0.35 6.39
C PHE A 241 -7.20 -0.44 7.35
N ASN A 242 -8.22 0.38 7.10
CA ASN A 242 -9.36 0.58 8.00
C ASN A 242 -10.59 -0.21 7.57
N PHE A 243 -10.45 -1.53 7.45
CA PHE A 243 -11.54 -2.42 7.04
C PHE A 243 -11.41 -3.79 7.70
N ASP A 244 -12.50 -4.28 8.30
CA ASP A 244 -12.55 -5.64 8.84
C ASP A 244 -12.79 -6.64 7.72
N LYS A 245 -12.06 -7.73 7.69
CA LYS A 245 -12.21 -8.80 6.70
C LYS A 245 -12.06 -10.19 7.33
N THR A 246 -12.63 -11.20 6.69
CA THR A 246 -12.41 -12.59 7.09
C THR A 246 -11.33 -13.19 6.20
N GLU A 247 -10.29 -13.74 6.81
CA GLU A 247 -9.20 -14.48 6.17
C GLU A 247 -9.12 -15.87 6.78
N GLU A 248 -9.13 -16.92 5.96
CA GLU A 248 -9.04 -18.31 6.43
C GLU A 248 -10.03 -18.62 7.56
N GLU A 249 -11.27 -18.15 7.43
CA GLU A 249 -12.35 -18.26 8.43
C GLU A 249 -12.14 -17.46 9.74
N ILE A 250 -11.04 -16.70 9.85
CA ILE A 250 -10.74 -15.84 11.00
C ILE A 250 -11.16 -14.39 10.68
N LEU A 251 -12.00 -13.81 11.54
CA LEU A 251 -12.36 -12.39 11.43
C LEU A 251 -11.19 -11.52 11.89
N LYS A 252 -10.60 -10.79 10.98
CA LYS A 252 -9.58 -9.77 11.25
C LYS A 252 -10.23 -8.42 11.52
N ARG A 253 -10.03 -7.89 12.71
CA ARG A 253 -10.58 -6.60 13.14
C ARG A 253 -9.57 -5.50 12.91
N TRP A 254 -9.32 -5.18 11.65
CA TRP A 254 -8.37 -4.13 11.28
C TRP A 254 -8.94 -2.71 11.47
N ALA A 255 -10.26 -2.53 11.34
CA ALA A 255 -10.88 -1.21 11.44
C ALA A 255 -10.70 -0.56 12.81
N ILE A 256 -10.58 0.77 12.82
CA ILE A 256 -10.60 1.59 14.03
C ILE A 256 -12.07 1.86 14.38
N SER A 257 -12.71 0.90 15.06
CA SER A 257 -14.14 0.90 15.32
C SER A 257 -14.50 1.50 16.69
N ARG A 258 -13.75 1.18 17.74
CA ARG A 258 -14.04 1.59 19.11
C ARG A 258 -13.62 3.03 19.43
N THR A 259 -14.34 3.65 20.36
CA THR A 259 -14.10 5.02 20.80
C THR A 259 -12.69 5.22 21.36
N GLU A 260 -12.18 4.28 22.12
CA GLU A 260 -10.83 4.33 22.70
C GLU A 260 -9.76 4.38 21.61
N ALA A 261 -9.89 3.52 20.60
CA ALA A 261 -8.98 3.47 19.47
C ALA A 261 -9.06 4.75 18.63
N LYS A 262 -10.27 5.23 18.33
CA LYS A 262 -10.51 6.50 17.62
C LYS A 262 -9.88 7.69 18.34
N ASN A 263 -10.14 7.81 19.63
CA ASN A 263 -9.62 8.92 20.44
C ASN A 263 -8.10 8.88 20.51
N LYS A 264 -7.50 7.68 20.67
CA LYS A 264 -6.06 7.55 20.80
C LYS A 264 -5.34 7.79 19.47
N PHE A 265 -5.90 7.33 18.36
CA PHE A 265 -5.39 7.63 17.04
C PHE A 265 -5.46 9.13 16.71
N LYS A 266 -6.63 9.73 16.97
CA LYS A 266 -6.78 11.18 16.83
C LYS A 266 -5.79 11.95 17.70
N GLN A 267 -5.59 11.55 18.95
CA GLN A 267 -4.59 12.15 19.83
C GLN A 267 -3.19 12.10 19.21
N ALA A 268 -2.77 10.93 18.67
CA ALA A 268 -1.47 10.80 18.02
C ALA A 268 -1.32 11.79 16.85
N LEU A 269 -2.33 11.89 15.99
CA LEU A 269 -2.32 12.82 14.86
C LEU A 269 -2.30 14.29 15.29
N ASP A 270 -2.94 14.63 16.41
CA ASP A 270 -2.93 16.00 16.97
C ASP A 270 -1.60 16.34 17.62
N ASP A 271 -1.02 15.42 18.41
CA ASP A 271 0.26 15.60 19.11
C ASP A 271 1.42 15.78 18.10
N TYR A 272 1.32 15.16 16.93
CA TYR A 272 2.35 15.18 15.89
C TYR A 272 1.94 15.96 14.63
N THR A 273 0.90 16.80 14.69
CA THR A 273 0.39 17.57 13.52
C THR A 273 1.47 18.35 12.76
N ALA A 274 2.50 18.84 13.44
CA ALA A 274 3.59 19.59 12.80
C ALA A 274 4.43 18.76 11.81
N TYR A 275 4.32 17.43 11.86
CA TYR A 275 5.06 16.49 11.01
C TYR A 275 4.20 15.97 9.85
N PHE A 276 2.88 15.97 10.01
CA PHE A 276 1.91 15.61 8.98
C PHE A 276 1.38 16.89 8.31
N LYS A 277 2.25 17.75 7.85
CA LYS A 277 1.85 18.81 6.94
C LYS A 277 1.55 18.15 5.61
N GLY A 278 0.36 18.42 5.06
CA GLY A 278 -0.02 17.95 3.75
C GLY A 278 1.09 18.18 2.74
N ILE A 279 1.24 17.27 1.80
CA ILE A 279 2.11 17.46 0.65
C ILE A 279 1.56 18.72 -0.04
N ASP A 280 2.30 19.82 0.05
CA ASP A 280 2.05 20.96 -0.84
C ASP A 280 2.26 20.43 -2.26
N PRO A 281 1.29 20.59 -3.16
CA PRO A 281 1.32 20.03 -4.50
C PRO A 281 2.48 20.53 -5.33
#